data_3a92a9b78ea2154b21076da98089570b
#
_entry.id   3a92a9b78ea2154b21076da98089570b
#
_cell.length_a   1.000
_cell.length_b   1.000
_cell.length_c   1.000
_cell.angle_alpha   90.00
_cell.angle_beta   90.00
_cell.angle_gamma   90.00
#
_symmetry.space_group_name_H-M   'P 1'
#
loop_
_entity.id
_entity.type
_entity.pdbx_description
1 polymer ?
#
loop_
_entity_poly.entity_id
_entity_poly.type
_entity_poly.pdbx_seq_one_letter_code
_entity_poly.pdbx_strand_id
1 'polypeptide(L)' 'MRDNKECCPYCNADLQGEPIPKESQKVYGSSYFTRKIGISSIAADRIIKWKCPDCNKEWDRD' A
#
# COMPACT_ATOMS: atom_id res chain seq x y z
N MET A 1 -19.62 8.37 2.76
CA MET A 1 -18.30 8.80 2.61
C MET A 1 -17.30 7.65 2.58
N ARG A 2 -16.33 7.78 1.76
CA ARG A 2 -15.40 6.70 1.60
C ARG A 2 -14.29 6.72 2.62
N ASP A 3 -14.03 5.58 3.21
CA ASP A 3 -12.93 5.42 4.12
C ASP A 3 -11.65 5.26 3.33
N ASN A 4 -10.65 6.06 3.63
CA ASN A 4 -9.38 6.00 2.93
C ASN A 4 -8.41 5.01 3.53
N LYS A 5 -8.82 4.36 4.58
CA LYS A 5 -7.96 3.40 5.24
C LYS A 5 -7.83 2.15 4.40
N GLU A 6 -6.60 1.71 4.23
CA GLU A 6 -6.34 0.51 3.45
C GLU A 6 -6.30 -0.70 4.35
N CYS A 7 -6.89 -1.79 3.87
CA CYS A 7 -6.93 -3.04 4.62
C CYS A 7 -6.63 -4.19 3.70
N CYS A 8 -6.05 -5.23 4.28
CA CYS A 8 -5.78 -6.45 3.54
C CYS A 8 -7.08 -7.15 3.16
N PRO A 9 -7.25 -7.53 1.90
CA PRO A 9 -8.49 -8.19 1.47
C PRO A 9 -8.63 -9.62 1.99
N TYR A 10 -7.58 -10.16 2.59
CA TYR A 10 -7.61 -11.53 3.07
C TYR A 10 -7.70 -11.62 4.59
N CYS A 11 -6.91 -10.84 5.30
CA CYS A 11 -6.92 -10.91 6.76
C CYS A 11 -7.48 -9.63 7.39
N ASN A 12 -7.81 -8.65 6.57
CA ASN A 12 -8.38 -7.38 7.03
C ASN A 12 -7.47 -6.60 7.95
N ALA A 13 -6.17 -6.81 7.83
CA ALA A 13 -5.20 -6.08 8.64
C ALA A 13 -5.13 -4.63 8.18
N ASP A 14 -4.87 -3.74 9.11
CA ASP A 14 -4.72 -2.32 8.83
C ASP A 14 -3.38 -2.11 8.10
N LEU A 15 -3.45 -1.60 6.89
CA LEU A 15 -2.26 -1.36 6.07
C LEU A 15 -1.87 0.11 6.03
N GLN A 16 -2.57 0.96 6.75
CA GLN A 16 -2.23 2.37 6.81
C GLN A 16 -1.09 2.58 7.80
N GLY A 17 -0.02 3.21 7.33
CA GLY A 17 1.15 3.47 8.15
C GLY A 17 1.08 4.83 8.82
N GLU A 18 2.25 5.39 9.11
CA GLU A 18 2.34 6.67 9.78
C GLU A 18 2.00 7.81 8.83
N PRO A 19 1.56 8.95 9.36
CA PRO A 19 1.25 10.10 8.52
C PRO A 19 2.52 10.68 7.89
N ILE A 20 2.38 11.11 6.65
CA ILE A 20 3.48 11.72 5.92
C ILE A 20 3.45 13.23 6.20
N PRO A 21 4.60 13.85 6.50
CA PRO A 21 4.64 15.30 6.68
C PRO A 21 4.06 16.03 5.47
N LYS A 22 3.39 17.12 5.73
CA LYS A 22 2.69 17.84 4.69
C LYS A 22 3.58 18.18 3.50
N GLU A 23 4.79 18.60 3.80
CA GLU A 23 5.72 19.00 2.75
C GLU A 23 6.19 17.82 1.90
N SER A 24 6.07 16.61 2.42
CA SER A 24 6.48 15.42 1.69
C SER A 24 5.31 14.71 1.00
N GLN A 25 4.09 15.11 1.31
CA GLN A 25 2.93 14.46 0.72
C GLN A 25 2.89 14.59 -0.79
N LYS A 26 3.41 15.67 -1.32
CA LYS A 26 3.48 15.86 -2.76
C LYS A 26 4.36 14.82 -3.43
N VAL A 27 5.48 14.53 -2.79
CA VAL A 27 6.46 13.59 -3.32
C VAL A 27 5.89 12.17 -3.33
N TYR A 28 5.23 11.81 -2.25
CA TYR A 28 4.68 10.46 -2.13
C TYR A 28 3.31 10.31 -2.76
N GLY A 29 2.61 11.41 -2.97
CA GLY A 29 1.28 11.38 -3.56
C GLY A 29 0.23 10.79 -2.63
N SER A 30 0.46 10.87 -1.31
CA SER A 30 -0.43 10.28 -0.34
C SER A 30 -0.29 10.99 0.98
N SER A 31 -1.28 10.85 1.86
CA SER A 31 -1.25 11.44 3.18
C SER A 31 -0.59 10.54 4.22
N TYR A 32 -0.50 9.25 3.93
CA TYR A 32 0.06 8.27 4.87
C TYR A 32 0.95 7.29 4.13
N PHE A 33 1.96 6.80 4.84
CA PHE A 33 2.75 5.70 4.33
C PHE A 33 1.89 4.45 4.34
N THR A 34 2.18 3.53 3.43
CA THR A 34 1.45 2.28 3.39
C THR A 34 2.32 1.16 3.97
N ARG A 35 1.67 0.20 4.63
CA ARG A 35 2.36 -0.98 5.13
C ARG A 35 2.41 -2.08 4.09
N LYS A 36 1.70 -1.90 2.98
CA LYS A 36 1.72 -2.88 1.90
C LYS A 36 3.12 -3.02 1.33
N ILE A 37 3.48 -4.25 1.01
CA ILE A 37 4.77 -4.53 0.39
C ILE A 37 4.56 -4.53 -1.12
N GLY A 38 5.32 -3.70 -1.82
CA GLY A 38 5.20 -3.62 -3.27
C GLY A 38 6.02 -4.71 -3.93
N ILE A 39 5.40 -5.42 -4.85
CA ILE A 39 6.08 -6.44 -5.65
C ILE A 39 6.20 -5.91 -7.07
N SER A 40 7.42 -5.68 -7.51
CA SER A 40 7.65 -5.13 -8.83
C SER A 40 7.94 -6.23 -9.83
N SER A 41 7.65 -5.94 -11.10
CA SER A 41 7.98 -6.83 -12.20
C SER A 41 9.13 -6.24 -12.97
N ILE A 42 10.14 -7.07 -13.26
CA ILE A 42 11.28 -6.63 -14.04
C ILE A 42 10.82 -6.22 -15.44
N ALA A 43 9.88 -6.95 -15.98
CA ALA A 43 9.37 -6.68 -17.33
C ALA A 43 8.56 -5.38 -17.36
N ALA A 44 7.75 -5.15 -16.32
CA ALA A 44 6.91 -3.97 -16.27
C ALA A 44 7.62 -2.76 -15.67
N ASP A 45 8.69 -2.98 -14.95
CA ASP A 45 9.46 -1.94 -14.27
C ASP A 45 8.59 -1.09 -13.36
N ARG A 46 7.66 -1.75 -12.68
CA ARG A 46 6.77 -1.06 -11.74
C ARG A 46 6.14 -2.10 -10.82
N ILE A 47 5.49 -1.60 -9.78
CA ILE A 47 4.79 -2.46 -8.83
C ILE A 47 3.53 -3.00 -9.49
N ILE A 48 3.39 -4.32 -9.50
CA ILE A 48 2.23 -4.97 -10.11
C ILE A 48 1.34 -5.66 -9.07
N LYS A 49 1.87 -5.94 -7.90
CA LYS A 49 1.13 -6.62 -6.84
C LYS A 49 1.45 -6.03 -5.50
N TRP A 50 0.58 -6.30 -4.54
CA TRP A 50 0.80 -5.93 -3.15
C TRP A 50 0.84 -7.19 -2.30
N LYS A 51 1.57 -7.11 -1.21
CA LYS A 51 1.68 -8.22 -0.27
C LYS A 51 1.39 -7.70 1.14
N CYS A 52 0.58 -8.44 1.87
CA CYS A 52 0.27 -8.10 3.25
C CYS A 52 1.41 -8.54 4.16
N PRO A 53 1.94 -7.67 5.02
CA PRO A 53 3.01 -8.05 5.93
C PRO A 53 2.55 -8.96 7.06
N ASP A 54 1.25 -9.03 7.30
CA ASP A 54 0.72 -9.81 8.40
C ASP A 54 0.40 -11.25 8.01
N CYS A 55 -0.28 -11.44 6.88
CA CYS A 55 -0.68 -12.78 6.46
C CYS A 55 0.10 -13.31 5.26
N ASN A 56 0.95 -12.47 4.66
CA ASN A 56 1.80 -12.84 3.53
C ASN A 56 1.03 -13.19 2.27
N LYS A 57 -0.22 -12.76 2.19
CA LYS A 57 -1.00 -12.97 0.98
C LYS A 57 -0.67 -11.87 -0.03
N GLU A 58 -0.81 -12.21 -1.31
CA GLU A 58 -0.54 -11.29 -2.40
C GLU A 58 -1.79 -11.10 -3.23
N TRP A 59 -1.93 -9.91 -3.79
CA TRP A 59 -3.05 -9.63 -4.69
C TRP A 59 -2.62 -8.62 -5.74
N ASP A 60 -3.34 -8.58 -6.83
CA ASP A 60 -3.02 -7.67 -7.92
C ASP A 60 -3.22 -6.23 -7.49
N ARG A 61 -2.39 -5.37 -8.05
CA ARG A 61 -2.45 -3.96 -7.72
C ARG A 61 -3.76 -3.32 -8.16
N ASP A 62 -4.28 -3.75 -9.27
CA ASP A 62 -5.55 -3.20 -9.78
C ASP A 62 -6.72 -4.06 -9.40
#